data_505a49025c255f3a1a57fd856e464659
#
_entry.id   505a49025c255f3a1a57fd856e464659
#
_cell.length_a   1.000
_cell.length_b   1.000
_cell.length_c   1.000
_cell.angle_alpha   90.00
_cell.angle_beta   90.00
_cell.angle_gamma   90.00
#
_symmetry.space_group_name_H-M   'P 1'
#
loop_
_entity.id
_entity.type
_entity.pdbx_description
1 polymer ?
#
loop_
_entity_poly.entity_id
_entity_poly.type
_entity_poly.pdbx_seq_one_letter_code
_entity_poly.pdbx_strand_id
1 'polypeptide(L)'
;MKRTACALAFVMFFSLSAVVLAGSFKVYPGAKLEDIYTTKQSGVDSKMSKPLKIIIFTTNDFFENVVSFYRGNAREYRMPGGGKPMKLSSGQELREAYFILDNAGDITTSEHWIKIQRPYLSRERTKEGFQGKYGAIRDVTAIIEEDRRSFP
;
A
#
# COMPACT_ATOMS: atom_id res chain seq x y z
N MET A 1 -1.79 -4.25 -70.90
CA MET A 1 -2.41 -4.82 -69.70
C MET A 1 -1.36 -4.76 -68.55
N LYS A 2 -1.48 -3.79 -67.63
CA LYS A 2 -0.59 -3.62 -66.47
C LYS A 2 -1.37 -4.08 -65.23
N ARG A 3 -0.88 -5.14 -64.57
CA ARG A 3 -1.46 -5.66 -63.32
C ARG A 3 -0.75 -4.98 -62.14
N THR A 4 -1.47 -4.17 -61.41
CA THR A 4 -1.02 -3.55 -60.16
C THR A 4 -1.31 -4.52 -59.01
N ALA A 5 -0.28 -5.02 -58.34
CA ALA A 5 -0.40 -5.83 -57.13
C ALA A 5 -0.46 -4.90 -55.93
N CYS A 6 -1.59 -4.92 -55.20
CA CYS A 6 -1.77 -4.25 -53.94
C CYS A 6 -1.25 -5.16 -52.82
N ALA A 7 -0.15 -4.79 -52.18
CA ALA A 7 0.38 -5.48 -51.02
C ALA A 7 -0.32 -4.91 -49.77
N LEU A 8 -1.19 -5.73 -49.13
CA LEU A 8 -1.77 -5.42 -47.82
C LEU A 8 -0.71 -5.74 -46.75
N ALA A 9 -0.20 -4.69 -46.09
CA ALA A 9 0.63 -4.84 -44.91
C ALA A 9 -0.27 -5.05 -43.68
N PHE A 10 -0.24 -6.26 -43.15
CA PHE A 10 -0.95 -6.60 -41.91
C PHE A 10 -0.09 -6.20 -40.71
N VAL A 11 -0.41 -5.07 -40.06
CA VAL A 11 0.26 -4.64 -38.86
C VAL A 11 -0.35 -5.39 -37.67
N MET A 12 0.35 -6.44 -37.19
CA MET A 12 0.02 -7.10 -35.94
C MET A 12 0.38 -6.19 -34.76
N PHE A 13 -0.61 -5.60 -34.11
CA PHE A 13 -0.46 -5.00 -32.79
C PHE A 13 -0.29 -6.10 -31.75
N PHE A 14 0.95 -6.35 -31.33
CA PHE A 14 1.22 -7.12 -30.11
C PHE A 14 0.87 -6.25 -28.91
N SER A 15 -0.31 -6.47 -28.33
CA SER A 15 -0.66 -5.94 -27.01
C SER A 15 0.20 -6.67 -25.97
N LEU A 16 1.28 -6.04 -25.54
CA LEU A 16 2.08 -6.48 -24.40
C LEU A 16 1.22 -6.29 -23.14
N SER A 17 0.48 -7.33 -22.75
CA SER A 17 -0.16 -7.38 -21.45
C SER A 17 0.96 -7.46 -20.41
N ALA A 18 1.24 -6.35 -19.72
CA ALA A 18 2.13 -6.34 -18.58
C ALA A 18 1.52 -7.24 -17.50
N VAL A 19 2.02 -8.46 -17.38
CA VAL A 19 1.76 -9.32 -16.22
C VAL A 19 2.40 -8.61 -15.04
N VAL A 20 1.60 -7.92 -14.25
CA VAL A 20 2.02 -7.41 -12.94
C VAL A 20 2.25 -8.65 -12.08
N LEU A 21 3.50 -9.10 -12.01
CA LEU A 21 3.93 -10.12 -11.05
C LEU A 21 3.55 -9.62 -9.66
N ALA A 22 2.83 -10.44 -8.90
CA ALA A 22 2.59 -10.20 -7.49
C ALA A 22 3.93 -9.91 -6.82
N GLY A 23 4.15 -8.64 -6.46
CA GLY A 23 5.47 -8.16 -6.05
C GLY A 23 5.77 -8.57 -4.62
N SER A 24 6.97 -9.06 -4.37
CA SER A 24 7.51 -9.07 -3.01
C SER A 24 7.61 -7.63 -2.52
N PHE A 25 7.26 -7.38 -1.25
CA PHE A 25 7.46 -6.08 -0.63
C PHE A 25 8.92 -5.62 -0.78
N LYS A 26 9.12 -4.40 -1.27
CA LYS A 26 10.43 -3.76 -1.36
C LYS A 26 10.45 -2.60 -0.40
N VAL A 27 11.40 -2.59 0.52
CA VAL A 27 11.63 -1.46 1.41
C VAL A 27 12.07 -0.25 0.59
N TYR A 28 11.47 0.91 0.83
CA TYR A 28 11.88 2.17 0.20
C TYR A 28 13.35 2.49 0.56
N PRO A 29 14.18 2.88 -0.42
CA PRO A 29 15.60 3.20 -0.17
C PRO A 29 15.75 4.27 0.92
N GLY A 30 16.58 3.98 1.93
CA GLY A 30 16.81 4.89 3.05
C GLY A 30 15.74 4.91 4.13
N ALA A 31 14.65 4.17 4.00
CA ALA A 31 13.66 4.01 5.06
C ALA A 31 14.25 3.19 6.22
N LYS A 32 13.92 3.57 7.45
CA LYS A 32 14.36 2.93 8.68
C LYS A 32 13.21 2.16 9.30
N LEU A 33 13.49 0.95 9.78
CA LEU A 33 12.53 0.17 10.55
C LEU A 33 12.17 0.92 11.83
N GLU A 34 10.90 1.17 12.02
CA GLU A 34 10.33 1.84 13.19
C GLU A 34 9.75 0.84 14.18
N ASP A 35 8.95 -0.11 13.68
CA ASP A 35 8.24 -1.07 14.53
C ASP A 35 7.83 -2.33 13.77
N ILE A 36 7.73 -3.45 14.49
CA ILE A 36 7.16 -4.72 14.01
C ILE A 36 6.27 -5.29 15.10
N TYR A 37 5.05 -5.63 14.75
CA TYR A 37 4.15 -6.32 15.67
C TYR A 37 3.11 -7.19 14.96
N THR A 38 2.55 -8.11 15.72
CA THR A 38 1.46 -8.96 15.25
C THR A 38 0.22 -8.65 16.07
N THR A 39 -0.91 -8.50 15.41
CA THR A 39 -2.21 -8.29 16.06
C THR A 39 -3.21 -9.35 15.60
N LYS A 40 -4.09 -9.76 16.51
CA LYS A 40 -5.28 -10.51 16.15
C LYS A 40 -6.41 -9.51 15.98
N GLN A 41 -7.10 -9.55 14.85
CA GLN A 41 -8.25 -8.69 14.62
C GLN A 41 -9.36 -9.08 15.59
N SER A 42 -9.69 -8.19 16.52
CA SER A 42 -10.84 -8.35 17.42
C SER A 42 -12.11 -8.05 16.61
N GLY A 43 -12.88 -9.08 16.31
CA GLY A 43 -14.17 -8.98 15.60
C GLY A 43 -15.07 -10.14 15.99
N VAL A 44 -16.34 -10.08 15.62
CA VAL A 44 -17.40 -11.03 16.01
C VAL A 44 -17.06 -12.49 15.63
N ASP A 45 -16.10 -12.72 14.74
CA ASP A 45 -15.58 -14.05 14.34
C ASP A 45 -14.09 -14.24 14.65
N SER A 46 -13.68 -13.91 15.87
CA SER A 46 -12.27 -13.99 16.32
C SER A 46 -11.62 -15.38 16.18
N LYS A 47 -12.40 -16.43 15.95
CA LYS A 47 -11.91 -17.80 15.72
C LYS A 47 -11.40 -18.07 14.29
N MET A 48 -11.69 -17.19 13.32
CA MET A 48 -11.32 -17.36 11.91
C MET A 48 -10.37 -16.29 11.36
N SER A 49 -10.06 -15.24 12.13
CA SER A 49 -9.18 -14.20 11.62
C SER A 49 -7.71 -14.62 11.72
N LYS A 50 -7.06 -14.75 10.58
CA LYS A 50 -5.60 -14.91 10.51
C LYS A 50 -4.93 -13.76 11.25
N PRO A 51 -3.84 -14.02 11.99
CA PRO A 51 -3.06 -12.94 12.59
C PRO A 51 -2.53 -12.00 11.49
N LEU A 52 -2.46 -10.73 11.80
CA LEU A 52 -1.96 -9.69 10.93
C LEU A 52 -0.59 -9.25 11.42
N LYS A 53 0.44 -9.41 10.59
CA LYS A 53 1.76 -8.83 10.82
C LYS A 53 1.79 -7.42 10.26
N ILE A 54 2.23 -6.48 11.07
CA ILE A 54 2.40 -5.09 10.69
C ILE A 54 3.87 -4.72 10.86
N ILE A 55 4.45 -4.16 9.80
CA ILE A 55 5.81 -3.65 9.80
C ILE A 55 5.73 -2.18 9.41
N ILE A 56 6.38 -1.32 10.19
CA ILE A 56 6.38 0.12 9.96
C ILE A 56 7.80 0.57 9.68
N PHE A 57 7.98 1.22 8.55
CA PHE A 57 9.21 1.95 8.20
C PHE A 57 8.92 3.43 8.15
N THR A 58 9.92 4.25 8.42
CA THR A 58 9.82 5.70 8.30
C THR A 58 10.97 6.28 7.49
N THR A 59 10.71 7.39 6.78
CA THR A 59 11.71 8.16 6.05
C THR A 59 11.40 9.65 6.15
N ASN A 60 12.43 10.49 6.04
CA ASN A 60 12.24 11.94 5.94
C ASN A 60 11.83 12.39 4.52
N ASP A 61 11.91 11.51 3.54
CA ASP A 61 11.54 11.83 2.17
C ASP A 61 10.07 12.24 2.05
N PHE A 62 9.80 13.10 1.08
CA PHE A 62 8.45 13.59 0.82
C PHE A 62 7.50 12.44 0.42
N PHE A 63 6.25 12.58 0.81
CA PHE A 63 5.18 11.63 0.52
C PHE A 63 5.13 11.25 -0.96
N GLU A 64 5.26 12.23 -1.86
CA GLU A 64 5.19 12.02 -3.31
C GLU A 64 6.29 11.12 -3.85
N ASN A 65 7.51 11.23 -3.32
CA ASN A 65 8.66 10.42 -3.73
C ASN A 65 8.41 8.95 -3.36
N VAL A 66 7.94 8.73 -2.14
CA VAL A 66 7.63 7.37 -1.64
C VAL A 66 6.48 6.76 -2.44
N VAL A 67 5.41 7.52 -2.67
CA VAL A 67 4.27 7.07 -3.50
C VAL A 67 4.71 6.74 -4.93
N SER A 68 5.56 7.59 -5.54
CA SER A 68 6.08 7.36 -6.90
C SER A 68 6.90 6.07 -6.99
N PHE A 69 7.72 5.77 -5.98
CA PHE A 69 8.47 4.51 -5.91
C PHE A 69 7.52 3.29 -5.91
N TYR A 70 6.47 3.32 -5.10
CA TYR A 70 5.56 2.18 -5.01
C TYR A 70 4.65 2.06 -6.25
N ARG A 71 4.32 3.15 -6.95
CA ARG A 71 3.64 3.07 -8.27
C ARG A 71 4.41 2.25 -9.30
N GLY A 72 5.73 2.26 -9.23
CA GLY A 72 6.57 1.42 -10.10
C GLY A 72 6.70 -0.04 -9.66
N ASN A 73 6.23 -0.40 -8.46
CA ASN A 73 6.47 -1.71 -7.85
C ASN A 73 5.20 -2.45 -7.38
N ALA A 74 4.06 -1.77 -7.29
CA ALA A 74 2.81 -2.32 -6.76
C ALA A 74 1.60 -1.64 -7.41
N ARG A 75 0.43 -2.23 -7.25
CA ARG A 75 -0.81 -1.68 -7.78
C ARG A 75 -1.42 -0.67 -6.80
N GLU A 76 -1.49 0.60 -7.19
CA GLU A 76 -2.15 1.64 -6.39
C GLU A 76 -3.65 1.33 -6.26
N TYR A 77 -4.16 1.42 -5.04
CA TYR A 77 -5.57 1.26 -4.71
C TYR A 77 -6.15 2.60 -4.25
N ARG A 78 -7.25 3.00 -4.87
CA ARG A 78 -7.96 4.22 -4.49
C ARG A 78 -9.13 3.87 -3.56
N MET A 79 -9.06 4.32 -2.33
CA MET A 79 -10.14 4.13 -1.36
C MET A 79 -11.44 4.78 -1.88
N PRO A 80 -12.57 4.08 -1.82
CA PRO A 80 -13.87 4.67 -2.13
C PRO A 80 -14.12 5.90 -1.24
N GLY A 81 -14.47 7.04 -1.84
CA GLY A 81 -14.65 8.31 -1.12
C GLY A 81 -13.35 8.99 -0.68
N GLY A 82 -12.18 8.36 -0.95
CA GLY A 82 -10.87 8.94 -0.67
C GLY A 82 -10.47 10.01 -1.69
N GLY A 83 -9.48 10.82 -1.32
CA GLY A 83 -8.86 11.79 -2.22
C GLY A 83 -8.80 13.21 -1.68
N LYS A 84 -9.50 13.54 -0.60
CA LYS A 84 -9.31 14.81 0.11
C LYS A 84 -8.42 14.59 1.33
N PRO A 85 -7.33 15.34 1.48
CA PRO A 85 -6.52 15.30 2.67
C PRO A 85 -7.38 15.60 3.91
N MET A 86 -7.23 14.79 4.95
CA MET A 86 -7.91 15.03 6.23
C MET A 86 -7.10 16.04 7.03
N LYS A 87 -7.72 17.15 7.48
CA LYS A 87 -7.06 18.09 8.39
C LYS A 87 -7.03 17.51 9.81
N LEU A 88 -5.84 17.47 10.37
CA LEU A 88 -5.60 17.11 11.76
C LEU A 88 -5.85 18.29 12.70
N SER A 89 -6.03 18.03 13.99
CA SER A 89 -6.16 19.07 15.01
C SER A 89 -4.91 19.98 15.10
N SER A 90 -3.76 19.47 14.67
CA SER A 90 -2.51 20.26 14.54
C SER A 90 -2.51 21.25 13.37
N GLY A 91 -3.55 21.24 12.52
CA GLY A 91 -3.60 22.02 11.27
C GLY A 91 -2.90 21.36 10.10
N GLN A 92 -2.14 20.29 10.30
CA GLN A 92 -1.48 19.53 9.25
C GLN A 92 -2.49 18.71 8.44
N GLU A 93 -2.20 18.50 7.15
CA GLU A 93 -2.99 17.64 6.28
C GLU A 93 -2.44 16.22 6.30
N LEU A 94 -3.28 15.27 6.72
CA LEU A 94 -2.98 13.84 6.62
C LEU A 94 -3.16 13.40 5.17
N ARG A 95 -2.10 12.86 4.58
CA ARG A 95 -2.06 12.31 3.23
C ARG A 95 -1.85 10.80 3.32
N GLU A 96 -2.62 10.06 2.54
CA GLU A 96 -2.56 8.59 2.53
C GLU A 96 -2.60 8.09 1.09
N ALA A 97 -1.85 7.01 0.83
CA ALA A 97 -1.92 6.24 -0.40
C ALA A 97 -1.83 4.74 -0.05
N TYR A 98 -2.48 3.91 -0.84
CA TYR A 98 -2.59 2.48 -0.59
C TYR A 98 -2.13 1.71 -1.82
N PHE A 99 -1.42 0.58 -1.60
CA PHE A 99 -0.93 -0.28 -2.67
C PHE A 99 -1.14 -1.73 -2.30
N ILE A 100 -1.72 -2.48 -3.22
CA ILE A 100 -1.93 -3.93 -3.10
C ILE A 100 -0.72 -4.64 -3.68
N LEU A 101 -0.16 -5.58 -2.91
CA LEU A 101 1.04 -6.34 -3.26
C LEU A 101 0.74 -7.76 -3.75
N ASP A 102 -0.48 -8.23 -3.51
CA ASP A 102 -0.99 -9.50 -4.04
C ASP A 102 -1.91 -9.27 -5.26
N ASN A 103 -2.55 -10.33 -5.76
CA ASN A 103 -3.45 -10.25 -6.92
C ASN A 103 -4.90 -9.88 -6.55
N ALA A 104 -5.18 -9.45 -5.30
CA ALA A 104 -6.52 -9.09 -4.87
C ALA A 104 -7.06 -7.88 -5.65
N GLY A 105 -8.34 -7.91 -5.99
CA GLY A 105 -9.01 -6.80 -6.69
C GLY A 105 -9.24 -5.58 -5.80
N ASP A 106 -9.36 -5.80 -4.50
CA ASP A 106 -9.73 -4.81 -3.49
C ASP A 106 -8.89 -4.99 -2.22
N ILE A 107 -8.67 -3.91 -1.46
CA ILE A 107 -7.87 -3.94 -0.23
C ILE A 107 -8.54 -4.78 0.86
N THR A 108 -9.85 -4.87 0.88
CA THR A 108 -10.61 -5.67 1.85
C THR A 108 -10.43 -7.17 1.65
N THR A 109 -10.09 -7.59 0.44
CA THR A 109 -9.80 -8.98 0.07
C THR A 109 -8.31 -9.27 -0.04
N SER A 110 -7.46 -8.24 0.03
CA SER A 110 -6.01 -8.38 -0.02
C SER A 110 -5.47 -8.94 1.30
N GLU A 111 -4.57 -9.91 1.20
CA GLU A 111 -3.80 -10.43 2.33
C GLU A 111 -2.45 -9.72 2.49
N HIS A 112 -2.04 -8.92 1.51
CA HIS A 112 -0.77 -8.21 1.54
C HIS A 112 -0.85 -6.85 0.86
N TRP A 113 -0.73 -5.79 1.63
CA TRP A 113 -0.82 -4.42 1.15
C TRP A 113 0.02 -3.47 1.98
N ILE A 114 0.25 -2.27 1.47
CA ILE A 114 0.95 -1.20 2.17
C ILE A 114 0.12 0.08 2.17
N LYS A 115 0.27 0.83 3.25
CA LYS A 115 -0.20 2.21 3.39
C LYS A 115 0.98 3.14 3.50
N ILE A 116 1.01 4.18 2.68
CA ILE A 116 1.92 5.32 2.82
C ILE A 116 1.16 6.43 3.51
N GLN A 117 1.75 7.05 4.53
CA GLN A 117 1.10 8.06 5.34
C GLN A 117 2.07 9.18 5.69
N ARG A 118 1.63 10.45 5.55
CA ARG A 118 2.35 11.62 6.07
C ARG A 118 1.35 12.68 6.52
N PRO A 119 1.52 13.29 7.72
CA PRO A 119 2.50 12.91 8.75
C PRO A 119 2.23 11.51 9.33
N TYR A 120 3.22 10.91 9.95
CA TYR A 120 3.06 9.65 10.65
C TYR A 120 2.30 9.86 11.96
N LEU A 121 1.17 9.17 12.08
CA LEU A 121 0.39 9.09 13.30
C LEU A 121 0.71 7.77 14.01
N SER A 122 1.56 7.80 15.02
CA SER A 122 1.80 6.61 15.83
C SER A 122 0.53 6.25 16.59
N ARG A 123 0.28 4.95 16.80
CA ARG A 123 -0.80 4.48 17.67
C ARG A 123 -0.20 4.05 18.99
N GLU A 124 -0.76 4.53 20.11
CA GLU A 124 -0.38 4.03 21.42
C GLU A 124 -0.79 2.56 21.55
N ARG A 125 0.16 1.71 21.94
CA ARG A 125 -0.08 0.31 22.26
C ARG A 125 -0.32 0.16 23.75
N THR A 126 -1.39 -0.56 24.09
CA THR A 126 -1.57 -1.09 25.45
C THR A 126 -1.39 -2.61 25.43
N LYS A 127 -1.27 -3.25 26.59
CA LYS A 127 -1.21 -4.72 26.71
C LYS A 127 -2.43 -5.43 26.13
N GLU A 128 -3.54 -4.70 25.96
CA GLU A 128 -4.84 -5.20 25.48
C GLU A 128 -5.08 -4.92 23.99
N GLY A 129 -4.11 -4.30 23.29
CA GLY A 129 -4.20 -3.95 21.88
C GLY A 129 -4.25 -2.44 21.63
N PHE A 130 -4.70 -2.01 20.45
CA PHE A 130 -4.80 -0.59 20.10
C PHE A 130 -6.02 0.04 20.77
N GLN A 131 -5.79 0.94 21.70
CA GLN A 131 -6.85 1.80 22.25
C GLN A 131 -6.95 3.08 21.44
N GLY A 132 -7.58 3.13 20.32
CA GLY A 132 -8.07 4.31 19.60
C GLY A 132 -7.40 5.69 19.76
N LYS A 133 -6.39 5.81 20.60
CA LYS A 133 -5.63 7.03 20.82
C LYS A 133 -4.44 7.09 19.86
N TYR A 134 -4.34 8.19 19.15
CA TYR A 134 -3.15 8.51 18.41
C TYR A 134 -2.07 9.03 19.36
N GLY A 135 -0.86 8.50 19.23
CA GLY A 135 0.32 9.01 19.91
C GLY A 135 0.87 10.27 19.22
N ALA A 136 2.18 10.41 19.20
CA ALA A 136 2.82 11.56 18.60
C ALA A 136 2.58 11.66 17.09
N ILE A 137 2.30 12.89 16.62
CA ILE A 137 2.29 13.24 15.20
C ILE A 137 3.72 13.64 14.82
N ARG A 138 4.31 12.97 13.84
CA ARG A 138 5.67 13.26 13.35
C ARG A 138 5.64 13.58 11.86
N ASP A 139 6.31 14.64 11.44
CA ASP A 139 6.38 15.04 10.03
C ASP A 139 7.41 14.18 9.27
N VAL A 140 7.15 12.89 9.22
CA VAL A 140 7.88 11.89 8.44
C VAL A 140 6.90 11.08 7.61
N THR A 141 7.38 10.49 6.52
CA THR A 141 6.57 9.56 5.72
C THR A 141 6.71 8.16 6.31
N ALA A 142 5.59 7.57 6.71
CA ALA A 142 5.51 6.17 7.15
C ALA A 142 5.09 5.27 6.00
N ILE A 143 5.69 4.08 5.96
CA ILE A 143 5.38 2.97 5.08
C ILE A 143 4.94 1.84 5.99
N ILE A 144 3.67 1.51 5.96
CA ILE A 144 3.03 0.54 6.85
C ILE A 144 2.66 -0.67 6.01
N GLU A 145 3.41 -1.75 6.17
CA GLU A 145 3.15 -3.05 5.55
C GLU A 145 2.21 -3.87 6.41
N GLU A 146 1.15 -4.40 5.82
CA GLU A 146 0.21 -5.32 6.46
C GLU A 146 0.21 -6.65 5.70
N ASP A 147 0.63 -7.73 6.37
CA ASP A 147 0.74 -9.08 5.79
C ASP A 147 0.02 -10.12 6.65
N ARG A 148 -0.94 -10.80 6.05
CA ARG A 148 -1.71 -11.91 6.64
C ARG A 148 -1.27 -13.28 6.15
N ARG A 149 -0.37 -13.34 5.16
CA ARG A 149 0.09 -14.58 4.53
C ARG A 149 1.12 -15.32 5.37
N SER A 150 1.83 -14.58 6.24
CA SER A 150 3.07 -15.01 6.90
C SER A 150 2.88 -15.92 8.13
N PHE A 151 1.69 -16.46 8.33
CA PHE A 151 1.42 -17.34 9.48
C PHE A 151 0.97 -18.71 8.98
N PRO A 152 1.77 -19.76 9.26
CA PRO A 152 1.39 -21.15 9.04
C PRO A 152 0.23 -21.55 9.95
#